data_895347e386bb76b21a78ece0936b63e2
#
_entry.id   895347e386bb76b21a78ece0936b63e2
#
_cell.length_a   1.000
_cell.length_b   1.000
_cell.length_c   1.000
_cell.angle_alpha   90.00
_cell.angle_beta   90.00
_cell.angle_gamma   90.00
#
_symmetry.space_group_name_H-M   'P 1'
#
loop_
_entity.id
_entity.type
_entity.pdbx_description
1 polymer ?
#
loop_
_entity_poly.entity_id
_entity_poly.type
_entity_poly.pdbx_seq_one_letter_code
_entity_poly.pdbx_strand_id
1 'polypeptide(L)'
;MNFELTEEQKMMVDAVKRFVDKDSPITRFRQMRTTETGWEPKVWKTMADNGWLAVSFPEDHGGYGGNFVDTSLILEQLGRGLVPEPYIASVVLAGGLLSRLGTPAQLEKFLAPMLEGRTSLAFAYAERQGRYETSDCETAATKSGAGYTLRGEKVWVLNGHAADAFVVVARTSGASRDASGLSLFLVDADAPGLKRIRVPGMDGHSTGLLKLDGVEVAGDRLLGEEGSALASIEWALDRGAAAACAEAQGELQTLLTLTVEYLKQRKQFGKAIGSFQALQHRASDMFAEVELCKGMMILAAIQADSANDLERKSAISAAKVQLQQGGWYVQENSVQLFGGIAITDEQDVGLYFKRIRVLQGLFGDADWHLGRYSSLPGFEGAAA
;
A
#
# COMPACT_ATOMS: atom_id res chain seq x y z
N MET A 1 -12.77 -20.71 13.13
CA MET A 1 -12.87 -19.42 12.46
C MET A 1 -13.58 -19.64 11.13
N ASN A 2 -14.65 -18.93 10.82
CA ASN A 2 -15.33 -19.03 9.53
C ASN A 2 -14.66 -18.02 8.57
N PHE A 3 -14.15 -18.50 7.43
CA PHE A 3 -13.52 -17.69 6.40
C PHE A 3 -14.47 -17.34 5.23
N GLU A 4 -15.75 -17.72 5.35
CA GLU A 4 -16.74 -17.35 4.34
C GLU A 4 -17.07 -15.86 4.45
N LEU A 5 -17.13 -15.20 3.29
CA LEU A 5 -17.52 -13.80 3.20
C LEU A 5 -19.00 -13.65 3.58
N THR A 6 -19.33 -12.58 4.29
CA THR A 6 -20.72 -12.16 4.52
C THR A 6 -21.40 -11.77 3.20
N GLU A 7 -22.70 -11.66 3.19
CA GLU A 7 -23.43 -11.24 1.99
C GLU A 7 -23.08 -9.79 1.60
N GLU A 8 -22.87 -8.90 2.59
CA GLU A 8 -22.40 -7.54 2.33
C GLU A 8 -21.01 -7.53 1.70
N GLN A 9 -20.09 -8.34 2.22
CA GLN A 9 -18.74 -8.47 1.66
C GLN A 9 -18.76 -9.01 0.22
N LYS A 10 -19.59 -10.01 -0.06
CA LYS A 10 -19.79 -10.52 -1.43
C LYS A 10 -20.33 -9.45 -2.36
N MET A 11 -21.35 -8.69 -1.93
CA MET A 11 -21.92 -7.59 -2.71
C MET A 11 -20.87 -6.50 -2.99
N MET A 12 -20.08 -6.13 -1.99
CA MET A 12 -18.98 -5.17 -2.14
C MET A 12 -17.93 -5.66 -3.13
N VAL A 13 -17.44 -6.88 -2.97
CA VAL A 13 -16.48 -7.50 -3.90
C VAL A 13 -17.00 -7.50 -5.33
N ASP A 14 -18.25 -7.90 -5.53
CA ASP A 14 -18.88 -7.90 -6.86
C ASP A 14 -19.03 -6.49 -7.44
N ALA A 15 -19.29 -5.49 -6.60
CA ALA A 15 -19.39 -4.10 -7.06
C ALA A 15 -18.01 -3.57 -7.50
N VAL A 16 -16.95 -3.78 -6.68
CA VAL A 16 -15.58 -3.38 -7.03
C VAL A 16 -15.10 -4.12 -8.26
N LYS A 17 -15.38 -5.43 -8.35
CA LYS A 17 -15.02 -6.24 -9.52
C LYS A 17 -15.66 -5.69 -10.81
N ARG A 18 -16.97 -5.38 -10.79
CA ARG A 18 -17.66 -4.79 -11.95
C ARG A 18 -17.05 -3.44 -12.34
N PHE A 19 -16.72 -2.60 -11.37
CA PHE A 19 -16.03 -1.33 -11.61
C PHE A 19 -14.67 -1.55 -12.29
N VAL A 20 -13.85 -2.47 -11.78
CA VAL A 20 -12.54 -2.78 -12.35
C VAL A 20 -12.70 -3.27 -13.79
N ASP A 21 -13.60 -4.21 -14.04
CA ASP A 21 -13.79 -4.82 -15.36
C ASP A 21 -14.34 -3.82 -16.39
N LYS A 22 -15.18 -2.85 -15.98
CA LYS A 22 -15.89 -1.94 -16.88
C LYS A 22 -15.30 -0.53 -16.92
N ASP A 23 -15.01 0.05 -15.75
CA ASP A 23 -14.69 1.46 -15.62
C ASP A 23 -13.19 1.72 -15.40
N SER A 24 -12.43 0.70 -15.00
CA SER A 24 -10.97 0.77 -14.84
C SER A 24 -10.23 -0.44 -15.44
N PRO A 25 -10.45 -0.77 -16.74
CA PRO A 25 -9.70 -1.84 -17.39
C PRO A 25 -8.20 -1.48 -17.47
N ILE A 26 -7.36 -2.47 -17.70
CA ILE A 26 -5.90 -2.32 -17.79
C ILE A 26 -5.44 -1.25 -18.80
N THR A 27 -6.23 -1.02 -19.85
CA THR A 27 -5.97 0.03 -20.84
C THR A 27 -6.03 1.43 -20.22
N ARG A 28 -6.87 1.64 -19.19
CA ARG A 28 -6.91 2.88 -18.44
C ARG A 28 -5.61 3.10 -17.65
N PHE A 29 -5.08 2.07 -16.99
CA PHE A 29 -3.78 2.16 -16.31
C PHE A 29 -2.67 2.60 -17.29
N ARG A 30 -2.64 2.03 -18.52
CA ARG A 30 -1.67 2.43 -19.56
C ARG A 30 -1.79 3.91 -19.95
N GLN A 31 -2.99 4.48 -19.90
CA GLN A 31 -3.19 5.91 -20.12
C GLN A 31 -2.75 6.74 -18.91
N MET A 32 -3.17 6.34 -17.70
CA MET A 32 -2.90 7.10 -16.48
C MET A 32 -1.41 7.21 -16.17
N ARG A 33 -0.60 6.19 -16.38
CA ARG A 33 0.85 6.23 -16.14
C ARG A 33 1.59 7.34 -16.91
N THR A 34 0.97 7.87 -17.98
CA THR A 34 1.54 8.96 -18.78
C THR A 34 1.06 10.35 -18.36
N THR A 35 0.06 10.43 -17.50
CA THR A 35 -0.47 11.71 -16.98
C THR A 35 0.37 12.24 -15.82
N GLU A 36 0.21 13.50 -15.49
CA GLU A 36 0.95 14.14 -14.39
C GLU A 36 0.54 13.60 -13.03
N THR A 37 -0.75 13.43 -12.80
CA THR A 37 -1.30 12.90 -11.54
C THR A 37 -1.15 11.39 -11.43
N GLY A 38 -1.16 10.67 -12.54
CA GLY A 38 -1.13 9.20 -12.57
C GLY A 38 -2.48 8.53 -12.27
N TRP A 39 -3.52 9.29 -11.92
CA TRP A 39 -4.87 8.85 -11.58
C TRP A 39 -5.90 9.96 -11.85
N GLU A 40 -7.21 9.69 -11.70
CA GLU A 40 -8.27 10.63 -12.04
C GLU A 40 -9.14 11.01 -10.82
N PRO A 41 -9.28 12.32 -10.49
CA PRO A 41 -10.17 12.77 -9.41
C PRO A 41 -11.62 12.31 -9.59
N LYS A 42 -12.11 12.19 -10.83
CA LYS A 42 -13.46 11.69 -11.10
C LYS A 42 -13.63 10.24 -10.67
N VAL A 43 -12.63 9.40 -10.90
CA VAL A 43 -12.67 7.98 -10.49
C VAL A 43 -12.52 7.85 -8.98
N TRP A 44 -11.66 8.66 -8.37
CA TRP A 44 -11.55 8.76 -6.91
C TRP A 44 -12.89 9.14 -6.27
N LYS A 45 -13.60 10.11 -6.84
CA LYS A 45 -14.96 10.47 -6.41
C LYS A 45 -15.96 9.33 -6.60
N THR A 46 -15.88 8.59 -7.70
CA THR A 46 -16.72 7.40 -7.93
C THR A 46 -16.49 6.34 -6.86
N MET A 47 -15.23 6.11 -6.44
CA MET A 47 -14.90 5.17 -5.36
C MET A 47 -15.50 5.65 -4.01
N ALA A 48 -15.46 6.95 -3.74
CA ALA A 48 -16.10 7.55 -2.57
C ALA A 48 -17.62 7.39 -2.60
N ASP A 49 -18.28 7.67 -3.73
CA ASP A 49 -19.73 7.57 -3.90
C ASP A 49 -20.25 6.14 -3.73
N ASN A 50 -19.38 5.14 -3.98
CA ASN A 50 -19.65 3.74 -3.68
C ASN A 50 -19.29 3.33 -2.24
N GLY A 51 -18.81 4.25 -1.40
CA GLY A 51 -18.47 4.01 -0.01
C GLY A 51 -17.11 3.32 0.22
N TRP A 52 -16.36 3.01 -0.84
CA TRP A 52 -15.14 2.21 -0.72
C TRP A 52 -14.02 2.91 0.04
N LEU A 53 -13.99 4.26 0.04
CA LEU A 53 -13.00 5.01 0.80
C LEU A 53 -13.29 5.05 2.29
N ALA A 54 -14.55 4.79 2.68
CA ALA A 54 -15.04 4.95 4.04
C ALA A 54 -15.29 3.62 4.78
N VAL A 55 -15.13 2.46 4.10
CA VAL A 55 -15.57 1.16 4.59
C VAL A 55 -15.02 0.81 5.97
N SER A 56 -13.73 1.02 6.22
CA SER A 56 -13.05 0.61 7.46
C SER A 56 -12.87 1.71 8.50
N PHE A 57 -13.54 2.84 8.30
CA PHE A 57 -13.52 3.91 9.30
C PHE A 57 -14.72 3.82 10.25
N PRO A 58 -14.56 4.27 11.53
CA PRO A 58 -15.67 4.34 12.47
C PRO A 58 -16.81 5.21 11.97
N GLU A 59 -18.05 4.92 12.38
CA GLU A 59 -19.26 5.66 11.96
C GLU A 59 -19.20 7.12 12.42
N ASP A 60 -18.67 7.40 13.62
CA ASP A 60 -18.49 8.76 14.15
C ASP A 60 -17.41 9.56 13.41
N HIS A 61 -16.58 8.89 12.61
CA HIS A 61 -15.62 9.51 11.68
C HIS A 61 -16.14 9.59 10.23
N GLY A 62 -17.41 9.25 10.00
CA GLY A 62 -18.05 9.25 8.68
C GLY A 62 -17.82 7.96 7.87
N GLY A 63 -17.40 6.89 8.52
CA GLY A 63 -17.22 5.57 7.92
C GLY A 63 -18.42 4.62 8.10
N TYR A 64 -18.21 3.36 7.75
CA TYR A 64 -19.25 2.31 7.85
C TYR A 64 -18.94 1.27 8.95
N GLY A 65 -17.93 1.49 9.78
CA GLY A 65 -17.60 0.60 10.91
C GLY A 65 -17.04 -0.76 10.52
N GLY A 66 -16.64 -0.96 9.27
CA GLY A 66 -15.96 -2.16 8.81
C GLY A 66 -14.53 -2.28 9.36
N ASN A 67 -13.82 -3.31 8.94
CA ASN A 67 -12.49 -3.62 9.43
C ASN A 67 -11.47 -3.75 8.28
N PHE A 68 -10.23 -4.12 8.59
CA PHE A 68 -9.19 -4.23 7.58
C PHE A 68 -9.41 -5.39 6.60
N VAL A 69 -10.19 -6.41 6.96
CA VAL A 69 -10.58 -7.47 6.01
C VAL A 69 -11.39 -6.86 4.86
N ASP A 70 -12.32 -5.96 5.14
CA ASP A 70 -13.11 -5.27 4.10
C ASP A 70 -12.21 -4.42 3.18
N THR A 71 -11.25 -3.69 3.78
CA THR A 71 -10.21 -2.98 3.03
C THR A 71 -9.40 -3.91 2.13
N SER A 72 -9.01 -5.09 2.62
CA SER A 72 -8.21 -6.06 1.86
C SER A 72 -8.99 -6.64 0.67
N LEU A 73 -10.29 -6.88 0.83
CA LEU A 73 -11.17 -7.34 -0.25
C LEU A 73 -11.28 -6.30 -1.39
N ILE A 74 -11.38 -5.02 -1.03
CA ILE A 74 -11.36 -3.93 -2.03
C ILE A 74 -10.00 -3.91 -2.74
N LEU A 75 -8.89 -3.91 -2.01
CA LEU A 75 -7.53 -3.85 -2.57
C LEU A 75 -7.23 -5.04 -3.49
N GLU A 76 -7.66 -6.25 -3.14
CA GLU A 76 -7.53 -7.43 -4.00
C GLU A 76 -8.21 -7.20 -5.36
N GLN A 77 -9.41 -6.62 -5.38
CA GLN A 77 -10.09 -6.32 -6.64
C GLN A 77 -9.42 -5.15 -7.41
N LEU A 78 -8.97 -4.10 -6.71
CA LEU A 78 -8.25 -2.99 -7.35
C LEU A 78 -6.94 -3.48 -7.98
N GLY A 79 -6.20 -4.37 -7.32
CA GLY A 79 -4.97 -5.00 -7.84
C GLY A 79 -5.22 -5.77 -9.14
N ARG A 80 -6.34 -6.45 -9.28
CA ARG A 80 -6.69 -7.17 -10.53
C ARG A 80 -6.65 -6.27 -11.76
N GLY A 81 -7.01 -5.00 -11.64
CA GLY A 81 -7.03 -4.03 -12.75
C GLY A 81 -5.88 -3.06 -12.75
N LEU A 82 -4.92 -3.17 -11.84
CA LEU A 82 -3.88 -2.15 -11.62
C LEU A 82 -4.50 -0.75 -11.47
N VAL A 83 -5.54 -0.64 -10.63
CA VAL A 83 -6.27 0.61 -10.41
C VAL A 83 -5.34 1.64 -9.77
N PRO A 84 -5.04 2.78 -10.44
CA PRO A 84 -3.96 3.66 -10.01
C PRO A 84 -4.34 4.67 -8.92
N GLU A 85 -5.60 4.71 -8.52
CA GLU A 85 -6.08 5.62 -7.48
C GLU A 85 -5.36 5.37 -6.15
N PRO A 86 -5.01 6.43 -5.38
CA PRO A 86 -4.08 6.35 -4.25
C PRO A 86 -4.69 5.75 -2.98
N TYR A 87 -5.32 4.57 -3.10
CA TYR A 87 -6.06 3.95 -2.00
C TYR A 87 -5.15 3.63 -0.79
N ILE A 88 -4.01 2.98 -1.00
CA ILE A 88 -3.06 2.68 0.09
C ILE A 88 -2.55 3.97 0.72
N ALA A 89 -2.14 4.96 -0.08
CA ALA A 89 -1.57 6.21 0.43
C ALA A 89 -2.58 7.02 1.26
N SER A 90 -3.79 7.18 0.72
CA SER A 90 -4.79 8.10 1.29
C SER A 90 -5.66 7.42 2.33
N VAL A 91 -6.23 6.23 2.04
CA VAL A 91 -7.16 5.55 2.93
C VAL A 91 -6.42 4.81 4.02
N VAL A 92 -5.49 3.92 3.64
CA VAL A 92 -4.85 3.01 4.60
C VAL A 92 -3.87 3.75 5.51
N LEU A 93 -2.97 4.55 4.92
CA LEU A 93 -1.88 5.18 5.67
C LEU A 93 -2.31 6.50 6.30
N ALA A 94 -2.50 7.54 5.50
CA ALA A 94 -2.76 8.89 6.02
C ALA A 94 -4.13 8.99 6.70
N GLY A 95 -5.18 8.45 6.09
CA GLY A 95 -6.52 8.38 6.65
C GLY A 95 -6.57 7.54 7.92
N GLY A 96 -5.90 6.38 7.93
CA GLY A 96 -5.78 5.54 9.12
C GLY A 96 -5.13 6.26 10.30
N LEU A 97 -4.04 7.01 10.08
CA LEU A 97 -3.39 7.83 11.11
C LEU A 97 -4.29 8.96 11.61
N LEU A 98 -4.99 9.65 10.71
CA LEU A 98 -5.96 10.69 11.05
C LEU A 98 -7.10 10.14 11.90
N SER A 99 -7.70 9.03 11.49
CA SER A 99 -8.78 8.39 12.25
C SER A 99 -8.32 7.94 13.65
N ARG A 100 -7.08 7.50 13.80
CA ARG A 100 -6.51 7.02 15.05
C ARG A 100 -6.15 8.14 16.04
N LEU A 101 -5.65 9.27 15.54
CA LEU A 101 -4.96 10.30 16.35
C LEU A 101 -5.60 11.69 16.23
N GLY A 102 -6.47 11.90 15.24
CA GLY A 102 -6.99 13.21 14.88
C GLY A 102 -7.98 13.77 15.92
N THR A 103 -7.89 15.06 16.16
CA THR A 103 -8.95 15.81 16.84
C THR A 103 -10.18 15.95 15.94
N PRO A 104 -11.38 16.20 16.48
CA PRO A 104 -12.58 16.41 15.66
C PRO A 104 -12.39 17.46 14.56
N ALA A 105 -11.69 18.57 14.85
CA ALA A 105 -11.41 19.61 13.86
C ALA A 105 -10.46 19.13 12.75
N GLN A 106 -9.47 18.29 13.07
CA GLN A 106 -8.59 17.67 12.09
C GLN A 106 -9.33 16.65 11.21
N LEU A 107 -10.20 15.84 11.81
CA LEU A 107 -11.05 14.88 11.08
C LEU A 107 -11.98 15.61 10.10
N GLU A 108 -12.67 16.66 10.55
CA GLU A 108 -13.53 17.47 9.69
C GLU A 108 -12.75 18.13 8.53
N LYS A 109 -11.56 18.63 8.81
CA LYS A 109 -10.76 19.35 7.82
C LYS A 109 -10.07 18.44 6.79
N PHE A 110 -9.58 17.27 7.19
CA PHE A 110 -8.73 16.41 6.35
C PHE A 110 -9.35 15.04 6.04
N LEU A 111 -9.97 14.37 7.02
CA LEU A 111 -10.50 13.03 6.81
C LEU A 111 -11.82 13.07 6.04
N ALA A 112 -12.77 13.88 6.46
CA ALA A 112 -14.09 13.96 5.81
C ALA A 112 -13.99 14.29 4.31
N PRO A 113 -13.22 15.30 3.86
CA PRO A 113 -13.04 15.56 2.42
C PRO A 113 -12.41 14.38 1.65
N MET A 114 -11.51 13.64 2.29
CA MET A 114 -10.89 12.47 1.67
C MET A 114 -11.91 11.33 1.53
N LEU A 115 -12.71 11.05 2.56
CA LEU A 115 -13.77 10.03 2.51
C LEU A 115 -14.84 10.36 1.46
N GLU A 116 -15.11 11.65 1.26
CA GLU A 116 -16.01 12.14 0.21
C GLU A 116 -15.38 12.16 -1.20
N GLY A 117 -14.10 11.80 -1.33
CA GLY A 117 -13.39 11.77 -2.61
C GLY A 117 -13.10 13.16 -3.19
N ARG A 118 -13.12 14.22 -2.37
CA ARG A 118 -12.80 15.60 -2.76
C ARG A 118 -11.30 15.88 -2.69
N THR A 119 -10.60 15.21 -1.82
CA THR A 119 -9.14 15.35 -1.62
C THR A 119 -8.47 13.97 -1.53
N SER A 120 -7.15 13.96 -1.71
CA SER A 120 -6.29 12.82 -1.47
C SER A 120 -5.19 13.19 -0.48
N LEU A 121 -4.76 12.21 0.30
CA LEU A 121 -3.75 12.39 1.34
C LEU A 121 -2.52 11.53 1.04
N ALA A 122 -1.39 11.89 1.64
CA ALA A 122 -0.19 11.06 1.59
C ALA A 122 0.55 11.05 2.94
N PHE A 123 1.22 9.93 3.21
CA PHE A 123 2.04 9.75 4.41
C PHE A 123 3.52 9.85 4.07
N ALA A 124 4.18 10.86 4.60
CA ALA A 124 5.57 11.20 4.33
C ALA A 124 6.45 10.82 5.54
N TYR A 125 6.94 9.59 5.57
CA TYR A 125 7.76 9.06 6.67
C TYR A 125 9.20 8.77 6.25
N ALA A 126 9.41 8.18 5.06
CA ALA A 126 10.68 7.63 4.65
C ALA A 126 11.73 8.71 4.30
N GLU A 127 12.96 8.46 4.69
CA GLU A 127 14.16 9.24 4.35
C GLU A 127 15.25 8.35 3.76
N ARG A 128 16.19 8.94 3.03
CA ARG A 128 17.22 8.16 2.29
C ARG A 128 18.07 7.26 3.17
N GLN A 129 18.48 7.76 4.33
CA GLN A 129 19.34 7.04 5.27
C GLN A 129 18.61 5.95 6.04
N GLY A 130 17.30 6.16 6.31
CA GLY A 130 16.51 5.30 7.19
C GLY A 130 16.18 3.93 6.58
N ARG A 131 16.14 3.81 5.25
CA ARG A 131 15.66 2.59 4.57
C ARG A 131 14.32 2.12 5.17
N TYR A 132 14.33 1.00 5.92
CA TYR A 132 13.16 0.46 6.62
C TYR A 132 13.17 0.74 8.13
N GLU A 133 14.19 1.44 8.64
CA GLU A 133 14.27 1.82 10.06
C GLU A 133 13.33 2.99 10.34
N THR A 134 12.24 2.70 11.02
CA THR A 134 11.14 3.66 11.25
C THR A 134 11.53 4.81 12.17
N SER A 135 12.46 4.56 13.11
CA SER A 135 12.94 5.58 14.05
C SER A 135 13.95 6.55 13.42
N ASP A 136 14.61 6.17 12.31
CA ASP A 136 15.66 6.99 11.69
C ASP A 136 15.04 8.15 10.89
N CYS A 137 14.98 9.33 11.54
CA CYS A 137 14.38 10.54 11.01
C CYS A 137 15.26 11.76 11.30
N GLU A 138 15.75 12.40 10.24
CA GLU A 138 16.53 13.64 10.27
C GLU A 138 15.68 14.88 9.99
N THR A 139 14.49 14.75 9.39
CA THR A 139 13.55 15.86 9.23
C THR A 139 13.21 16.42 10.62
N ALA A 140 13.56 17.67 10.85
CA ALA A 140 13.40 18.34 12.14
C ALA A 140 12.14 19.20 12.17
N ALA A 141 11.48 19.23 13.33
CA ALA A 141 10.42 20.15 13.67
C ALA A 141 10.85 21.00 14.88
N THR A 142 11.09 22.27 14.66
CA THR A 142 11.52 23.21 15.71
C THR A 142 10.35 24.10 16.10
N LYS A 143 10.10 24.26 17.41
CA LYS A 143 9.06 25.19 17.90
C LYS A 143 9.31 26.62 17.42
N SER A 144 8.29 27.25 16.88
CA SER A 144 8.29 28.61 16.38
C SER A 144 6.99 29.32 16.79
N GLY A 145 7.05 30.21 17.76
CA GLY A 145 5.84 30.84 18.30
C GLY A 145 4.84 29.81 18.85
N ALA A 146 3.62 29.83 18.33
CA ALA A 146 2.55 28.91 18.70
C ALA A 146 2.50 27.63 17.82
N GLY A 147 3.51 27.43 16.96
CA GLY A 147 3.57 26.30 16.01
C GLY A 147 4.97 25.73 15.87
N TYR A 148 5.25 25.22 14.67
CA TYR A 148 6.52 24.57 14.36
C TYR A 148 7.02 24.97 12.98
N THR A 149 8.34 24.93 12.80
CA THR A 149 9.00 25.07 11.50
C THR A 149 9.62 23.74 11.13
N LEU A 150 9.23 23.17 9.97
CA LEU A 150 9.72 21.89 9.48
C LEU A 150 10.86 22.09 8.47
N ARG A 151 11.95 21.31 8.61
CA ARG A 151 13.08 21.27 7.67
C ARG A 151 13.54 19.84 7.46
N GLY A 152 13.72 19.42 6.20
CA GLY A 152 14.18 18.08 5.82
C GLY A 152 13.74 17.63 4.45
N GLU A 153 13.89 16.33 4.20
CA GLU A 153 13.50 15.71 2.92
C GLU A 153 12.82 14.38 3.18
N LYS A 154 11.71 14.12 2.48
CA LYS A 154 11.02 12.83 2.47
C LYS A 154 11.07 12.23 1.08
N VAL A 155 11.33 10.91 1.00
CA VAL A 155 11.44 10.18 -0.27
C VAL A 155 10.40 9.08 -0.36
N TRP A 156 10.13 8.61 -1.58
CA TRP A 156 9.21 7.50 -1.84
C TRP A 156 7.80 7.72 -1.27
N VAL A 157 7.36 8.97 -1.15
CA VAL A 157 6.03 9.30 -0.64
C VAL A 157 4.99 8.87 -1.67
N LEU A 158 4.24 7.81 -1.35
CA LEU A 158 3.16 7.32 -2.21
C LEU A 158 2.14 8.44 -2.41
N ASN A 159 1.73 8.71 -3.67
CA ASN A 159 0.90 9.85 -4.05
C ASN A 159 1.48 11.23 -3.70
N GLY A 160 2.73 11.32 -3.24
CA GLY A 160 3.32 12.58 -2.75
C GLY A 160 3.44 13.69 -3.81
N HIS A 161 3.41 13.34 -5.08
CA HIS A 161 3.43 14.30 -6.20
C HIS A 161 2.06 14.95 -6.45
N ALA A 162 0.96 14.28 -6.05
CA ALA A 162 -0.41 14.67 -6.41
C ALA A 162 -1.35 14.85 -5.20
N ALA A 163 -0.93 14.52 -3.98
CA ALA A 163 -1.75 14.65 -2.78
C ALA A 163 -2.09 16.12 -2.47
N ASP A 164 -3.24 16.34 -1.83
CA ASP A 164 -3.72 17.65 -1.40
C ASP A 164 -3.20 18.05 -0.02
N ALA A 165 -2.88 17.05 0.83
CA ALA A 165 -2.23 17.26 2.13
C ALA A 165 -1.40 16.04 2.54
N PHE A 166 -0.53 16.26 3.52
CA PHE A 166 0.43 15.27 3.99
C PHE A 166 0.34 15.08 5.50
N VAL A 167 0.48 13.82 5.94
CA VAL A 167 0.93 13.49 7.29
C VAL A 167 2.45 13.34 7.23
N VAL A 168 3.18 14.26 7.83
CA VAL A 168 4.65 14.32 7.77
C VAL A 168 5.24 13.88 9.11
N VAL A 169 6.15 12.90 9.09
CA VAL A 169 6.96 12.54 10.26
C VAL A 169 8.11 13.54 10.41
N ALA A 170 8.26 14.13 11.59
CA ALA A 170 9.40 14.96 11.90
C ALA A 170 9.85 14.76 13.35
N ARG A 171 11.11 15.02 13.62
CA ARG A 171 11.71 14.89 14.92
C ARG A 171 11.62 16.21 15.69
N THR A 172 11.01 16.17 16.87
CA THR A 172 10.87 17.32 17.78
C THR A 172 11.91 17.29 18.89
N SER A 173 12.52 16.14 19.18
CA SER A 173 13.58 16.00 20.20
C SER A 173 14.38 14.72 20.01
N GLY A 174 15.52 14.59 20.72
CA GLY A 174 16.38 13.41 20.69
C GLY A 174 17.29 13.31 19.46
N ALA A 175 18.06 12.23 19.37
CA ALA A 175 18.92 11.90 18.24
C ALA A 175 18.10 11.26 17.10
N SER A 176 18.68 11.18 15.87
CA SER A 176 17.97 10.75 14.66
C SER A 176 17.35 9.34 14.74
N ARG A 177 17.88 8.46 15.60
CA ARG A 177 17.43 7.08 15.76
C ARG A 177 16.76 6.78 17.10
N ASP A 178 16.55 7.80 17.92
CA ASP A 178 15.86 7.60 19.19
C ASP A 178 14.41 7.18 18.96
N ALA A 179 13.93 6.22 19.72
CA ALA A 179 12.56 5.74 19.67
C ALA A 179 11.53 6.82 20.07
N SER A 180 11.93 7.74 20.97
CA SER A 180 11.15 8.91 21.36
C SER A 180 11.50 10.14 20.52
N GLY A 181 10.65 11.16 20.52
CA GLY A 181 10.91 12.44 19.84
C GLY A 181 10.40 12.53 18.40
N LEU A 182 9.72 11.50 17.90
CA LEU A 182 9.02 11.55 16.61
C LEU A 182 7.61 12.13 16.78
N SER A 183 7.24 13.03 15.91
CA SER A 183 5.92 13.67 15.86
C SER A 183 5.34 13.64 14.45
N LEU A 184 4.02 13.75 14.34
CA LEU A 184 3.29 13.80 13.09
C LEU A 184 2.70 15.19 12.87
N PHE A 185 2.84 15.73 11.67
CA PHE A 185 2.33 17.05 11.31
C PHE A 185 1.46 17.01 10.06
N LEU A 186 0.33 17.71 10.10
CA LEU A 186 -0.55 17.91 8.95
C LEU A 186 -0.08 19.12 8.15
N VAL A 187 0.35 18.88 6.90
CA VAL A 187 0.92 19.89 6.02
C VAL A 187 0.08 19.97 4.75
N ASP A 188 -0.43 21.16 4.43
CA ASP A 188 -1.17 21.40 3.18
C ASP A 188 -0.18 21.36 1.98
N ALA A 189 -0.64 20.88 0.83
CA ALA A 189 0.22 20.67 -0.35
C ALA A 189 0.78 21.97 -0.96
N ASP A 190 0.14 23.09 -0.69
CA ASP A 190 0.51 24.44 -1.12
C ASP A 190 1.27 25.24 -0.03
N ALA A 191 1.64 24.60 1.08
CA ALA A 191 2.35 25.25 2.18
C ALA A 191 3.64 25.92 1.68
N PRO A 192 3.88 27.21 2.03
CA PRO A 192 5.12 27.89 1.68
C PRO A 192 6.34 27.13 2.20
N GLY A 193 7.36 26.98 1.34
CA GLY A 193 8.57 26.22 1.66
C GLY A 193 8.49 24.72 1.38
N LEU A 194 7.31 24.18 1.02
CA LEU A 194 7.17 22.81 0.56
C LEU A 194 7.40 22.72 -0.96
N LYS A 195 8.38 21.91 -1.37
CA LYS A 195 8.60 21.57 -2.78
C LYS A 195 8.34 20.10 -3.00
N ARG A 196 7.46 19.79 -3.97
CA ARG A 196 7.12 18.43 -4.39
C ARG A 196 7.80 18.10 -5.72
N ILE A 197 8.44 16.97 -5.82
CA ILE A 197 9.10 16.50 -7.04
C ILE A 197 8.53 15.11 -7.37
N ARG A 198 7.95 14.97 -8.56
CA ARG A 198 7.46 13.68 -9.06
C ARG A 198 8.62 12.75 -9.37
N VAL A 199 8.53 11.51 -8.87
CA VAL A 199 9.50 10.45 -9.13
C VAL A 199 8.75 9.28 -9.77
N PRO A 200 8.95 9.04 -11.09
CA PRO A 200 8.34 7.90 -11.76
C PRO A 200 8.86 6.57 -11.22
N GLY A 201 7.97 5.64 -10.94
CA GLY A 201 8.29 4.26 -10.55
C GLY A 201 8.47 3.34 -11.77
N MET A 202 9.15 2.22 -11.54
CA MET A 202 9.33 1.19 -12.58
C MET A 202 8.02 0.51 -12.99
N ASP A 203 7.03 0.54 -12.12
CA ASP A 203 5.70 -0.06 -12.30
C ASP A 203 4.69 0.87 -12.99
N GLY A 204 5.10 2.09 -13.34
CA GLY A 204 4.24 3.09 -13.96
C GLY A 204 3.48 3.97 -12.98
N HIS A 205 3.52 3.68 -11.68
CA HIS A 205 3.06 4.61 -10.64
C HIS A 205 4.12 5.69 -10.39
N SER A 206 3.69 6.79 -9.77
CA SER A 206 4.62 7.84 -9.37
C SER A 206 4.57 8.06 -7.86
N THR A 207 5.73 8.37 -7.29
CA THR A 207 5.87 8.79 -5.90
C THR A 207 6.28 10.25 -5.84
N GLY A 208 6.29 10.83 -4.64
CA GLY A 208 6.81 12.16 -4.38
C GLY A 208 8.14 12.13 -3.64
N LEU A 209 9.02 13.07 -3.98
CA LEU A 209 10.08 13.54 -3.10
C LEU A 209 9.63 14.89 -2.57
N LEU A 210 9.59 15.06 -1.26
CA LEU A 210 9.19 16.29 -0.59
C LEU A 210 10.41 16.96 0.03
N LYS A 211 10.63 18.23 -0.29
CA LYS A 211 11.62 19.07 0.39
C LYS A 211 10.90 20.09 1.23
N LEU A 212 11.22 20.12 2.53
CA LEU A 212 10.68 21.04 3.50
C LEU A 212 11.78 22.05 3.85
N ASP A 213 11.65 23.28 3.36
CA ASP A 213 12.59 24.36 3.63
C ASP A 213 11.92 25.46 4.44
N GLY A 214 11.82 25.22 5.75
CA GLY A 214 11.21 26.17 6.67
C GLY A 214 9.68 26.20 6.52
N VAL A 215 9.06 25.07 6.32
CA VAL A 215 7.58 24.96 6.28
C VAL A 215 7.01 25.26 7.65
N GLU A 216 6.24 26.32 7.76
CA GLU A 216 5.58 26.70 9.01
C GLU A 216 4.24 25.98 9.14
N VAL A 217 3.99 25.39 10.30
CA VAL A 217 2.73 24.76 10.65
C VAL A 217 2.24 25.26 12.01
N ALA A 218 0.96 25.57 12.12
CA ALA A 218 0.35 25.98 13.37
C ALA A 218 0.33 24.82 14.38
N GLY A 219 0.21 25.09 15.67
CA GLY A 219 0.23 24.09 16.72
C GLY A 219 -0.92 23.07 16.64
N ASP A 220 -2.06 23.49 16.10
CA ASP A 220 -3.23 22.63 15.84
C ASP A 220 -3.03 21.63 14.68
N ARG A 221 -1.89 21.71 13.99
CA ARG A 221 -1.47 20.78 12.94
C ARG A 221 -0.64 19.61 13.48
N LEU A 222 -0.29 19.59 14.75
CA LEU A 222 0.30 18.42 15.40
C LEU A 222 -0.78 17.33 15.49
N LEU A 223 -0.50 16.16 14.91
CA LEU A 223 -1.38 15.01 14.92
C LEU A 223 -0.97 14.05 16.05
N GLY A 224 -1.82 13.88 17.05
CA GLY A 224 -1.52 13.13 18.25
C GLY A 224 -0.60 13.90 19.23
N GLU A 225 0.22 13.18 20.00
CA GLU A 225 1.09 13.74 21.03
C GLU A 225 2.51 14.00 20.51
N GLU A 226 3.10 15.15 20.90
CA GLU A 226 4.48 15.50 20.56
C GLU A 226 5.47 14.44 21.07
N GLY A 227 6.35 13.97 20.21
CA GLY A 227 7.44 13.06 20.55
C GLY A 227 7.05 11.59 20.72
N SER A 228 5.75 11.23 20.55
CA SER A 228 5.21 9.90 20.87
C SER A 228 4.71 9.11 19.65
N ALA A 229 5.08 9.52 18.43
CA ALA A 229 4.45 9.01 17.22
C ALA A 229 4.92 7.61 16.77
N LEU A 230 6.06 7.09 17.24
CA LEU A 230 6.69 5.87 16.69
C LEU A 230 5.72 4.69 16.60
N ALA A 231 5.01 4.37 17.68
CA ALA A 231 4.08 3.24 17.71
C ALA A 231 2.94 3.39 16.67
N SER A 232 2.46 4.61 16.44
CA SER A 232 1.42 4.89 15.43
C SER A 232 1.98 4.83 14.01
N ILE A 233 3.23 5.23 13.80
CA ILE A 233 3.93 5.10 12.53
C ILE A 233 4.10 3.61 12.18
N GLU A 234 4.62 2.80 13.10
CA GLU A 234 4.77 1.34 12.93
C GLU A 234 3.44 0.67 12.64
N TRP A 235 2.37 1.03 13.37
CA TRP A 235 1.04 0.53 13.12
C TRP A 235 0.54 0.86 11.70
N ALA A 236 0.75 2.09 11.23
CA ALA A 236 0.35 2.49 9.89
C ALA A 236 1.14 1.73 8.81
N LEU A 237 2.44 1.51 9.01
CA LEU A 237 3.30 0.77 8.10
C LEU A 237 2.93 -0.73 8.07
N ASP A 238 2.54 -1.31 9.20
CA ASP A 238 2.01 -2.68 9.25
C ASP A 238 0.73 -2.81 8.41
N ARG A 239 -0.21 -1.87 8.54
CA ARG A 239 -1.41 -1.82 7.68
C ARG A 239 -1.04 -1.60 6.21
N GLY A 240 -0.06 -0.75 5.93
CA GLY A 240 0.49 -0.57 4.58
C GLY A 240 1.05 -1.86 3.99
N ALA A 241 1.78 -2.64 4.77
CA ALA A 241 2.33 -3.93 4.36
C ALA A 241 1.23 -4.98 4.11
N ALA A 242 0.20 -5.05 4.97
CA ALA A 242 -0.97 -5.89 4.75
C ALA A 242 -1.75 -5.47 3.49
N ALA A 243 -1.90 -4.16 3.25
CA ALA A 243 -2.52 -3.61 2.05
C ALA A 243 -1.75 -3.97 0.77
N ALA A 244 -0.41 -3.90 0.81
CA ALA A 244 0.43 -4.32 -0.30
C ALA A 244 0.29 -5.81 -0.62
N CYS A 245 0.13 -6.67 0.41
CA CYS A 245 -0.17 -8.09 0.20
C CYS A 245 -1.55 -8.31 -0.43
N ALA A 246 -2.55 -7.52 -0.04
CA ALA A 246 -3.90 -7.64 -0.57
C ALA A 246 -3.97 -7.18 -2.04
N GLU A 247 -3.38 -6.05 -2.39
CA GLU A 247 -3.28 -5.58 -3.78
C GLU A 247 -2.54 -6.60 -4.64
N ALA A 248 -1.37 -7.07 -4.18
CA ALA A 248 -0.56 -8.05 -4.90
C ALA A 248 -1.28 -9.39 -5.11
N GLN A 249 -2.15 -9.81 -4.19
CA GLN A 249 -2.95 -11.05 -4.36
C GLN A 249 -3.86 -10.96 -5.59
N GLY A 250 -4.54 -9.83 -5.79
CA GLY A 250 -5.36 -9.61 -6.99
C GLY A 250 -4.54 -9.65 -8.28
N GLU A 251 -3.35 -9.10 -8.23
CA GLU A 251 -2.41 -9.11 -9.36
C GLU A 251 -1.88 -10.52 -9.66
N LEU A 252 -1.47 -11.28 -8.63
CA LEU A 252 -0.99 -12.65 -8.77
C LEU A 252 -2.07 -13.57 -9.37
N GLN A 253 -3.31 -13.44 -8.91
CA GLN A 253 -4.44 -14.19 -9.46
C GLN A 253 -4.67 -13.86 -10.94
N THR A 254 -4.57 -12.58 -11.31
CA THR A 254 -4.71 -12.14 -12.70
C THR A 254 -3.57 -12.64 -13.57
N LEU A 255 -2.34 -12.55 -13.06
CA LEU A 255 -1.12 -13.00 -13.75
C LEU A 255 -1.16 -14.51 -14.03
N LEU A 256 -1.58 -15.31 -13.04
CA LEU A 256 -1.81 -16.74 -13.22
C LEU A 256 -2.87 -17.02 -14.30
N THR A 257 -4.01 -16.32 -14.23
CA THR A 257 -5.10 -16.48 -15.21
C THR A 257 -4.64 -16.17 -16.62
N LEU A 258 -3.99 -15.03 -16.83
CA LEU A 258 -3.43 -14.63 -18.13
C LEU A 258 -2.44 -15.68 -18.67
N THR A 259 -1.59 -16.20 -17.77
CA THR A 259 -0.59 -17.21 -18.16
C THR A 259 -1.26 -18.52 -18.61
N VAL A 260 -2.23 -19.00 -17.84
CA VAL A 260 -2.96 -20.24 -18.18
C VAL A 260 -3.72 -20.09 -19.49
N GLU A 261 -4.39 -18.95 -19.71
CA GLU A 261 -5.10 -18.69 -20.98
C GLU A 261 -4.13 -18.62 -22.17
N TYR A 262 -2.97 -18.00 -21.99
CA TYR A 262 -1.92 -17.99 -23.02
C TYR A 262 -1.46 -19.40 -23.37
N LEU A 263 -1.20 -20.26 -22.36
CA LEU A 263 -0.80 -21.66 -22.57
C LEU A 263 -1.84 -22.45 -23.36
N LYS A 264 -3.13 -22.18 -23.18
CA LYS A 264 -4.23 -22.85 -23.91
C LYS A 264 -4.32 -22.39 -25.36
N GLN A 265 -3.98 -21.14 -25.64
CA GLN A 265 -4.15 -20.54 -26.98
C GLN A 265 -2.90 -20.64 -27.86
N ARG A 266 -1.71 -20.48 -27.27
CA ARG A 266 -0.43 -20.47 -28.00
C ARG A 266 -0.12 -21.85 -28.56
N LYS A 267 0.11 -21.93 -29.87
CA LYS A 267 0.47 -23.19 -30.54
C LYS A 267 1.94 -23.19 -30.95
N GLN A 268 2.65 -24.25 -30.64
CA GLN A 268 4.01 -24.58 -31.07
C GLN A 268 4.13 -26.12 -31.21
N PHE A 269 5.02 -26.59 -32.05
CA PHE A 269 5.22 -28.03 -32.28
C PHE A 269 3.91 -28.76 -32.64
N GLY A 270 3.02 -28.11 -33.40
CA GLY A 270 1.78 -28.65 -33.89
C GLY A 270 0.59 -28.72 -32.93
N LYS A 271 0.76 -28.23 -31.67
CA LYS A 271 -0.30 -28.27 -30.63
C LYS A 271 -0.24 -27.07 -29.70
N ALA A 272 -1.29 -26.90 -28.87
CA ALA A 272 -1.27 -25.91 -27.79
C ALA A 272 -0.13 -26.22 -26.81
N ILE A 273 0.65 -25.17 -26.42
CA ILE A 273 1.81 -25.39 -25.54
C ILE A 273 1.41 -25.85 -24.13
N GLY A 274 0.21 -25.51 -23.65
CA GLY A 274 -0.36 -26.03 -22.42
C GLY A 274 -0.63 -27.54 -22.40
N SER A 275 -0.49 -28.24 -23.53
CA SER A 275 -0.55 -29.71 -23.57
C SER A 275 0.77 -30.39 -23.19
N PHE A 276 1.87 -29.63 -23.01
CA PHE A 276 3.14 -30.19 -22.55
C PHE A 276 3.16 -30.29 -21.03
N GLN A 277 3.42 -31.50 -20.51
CA GLN A 277 3.39 -31.80 -19.08
C GLN A 277 4.30 -30.87 -18.24
N ALA A 278 5.51 -30.55 -18.75
CA ALA A 278 6.43 -29.66 -18.05
C ALA A 278 5.83 -28.25 -17.81
N LEU A 279 4.98 -27.74 -18.72
CA LEU A 279 4.32 -26.45 -18.56
C LEU A 279 3.08 -26.55 -17.66
N GLN A 280 2.41 -27.72 -17.66
CA GLN A 280 1.30 -27.99 -16.73
C GLN A 280 1.79 -28.05 -15.28
N HIS A 281 2.93 -28.69 -15.01
CA HIS A 281 3.55 -28.73 -13.67
C HIS A 281 3.86 -27.31 -13.19
N ARG A 282 4.50 -26.47 -14.01
CA ARG A 282 4.76 -25.08 -13.66
C ARG A 282 3.49 -24.31 -13.33
N ALA A 283 2.43 -24.46 -14.14
CA ALA A 283 1.15 -23.79 -13.90
C ALA A 283 0.50 -24.26 -12.59
N SER A 284 0.63 -25.56 -12.26
CA SER A 284 0.15 -26.12 -10.98
C SER A 284 0.91 -25.58 -9.78
N ASP A 285 2.24 -25.47 -9.89
CA ASP A 285 3.08 -24.90 -8.85
C ASP A 285 2.78 -23.40 -8.66
N MET A 286 2.59 -22.64 -9.76
CA MET A 286 2.15 -21.25 -9.70
C MET A 286 0.80 -21.11 -8.99
N PHE A 287 -0.15 -21.99 -9.27
CA PHE A 287 -1.45 -22.00 -8.59
C PHE A 287 -1.27 -22.22 -7.08
N ALA A 288 -0.44 -23.20 -6.68
CA ALA A 288 -0.18 -23.46 -5.27
C ALA A 288 0.41 -22.23 -4.55
N GLU A 289 1.36 -21.54 -5.18
CA GLU A 289 1.96 -20.32 -4.61
C GLU A 289 0.96 -19.15 -4.51
N VAL A 290 0.06 -18.98 -5.49
CA VAL A 290 -1.01 -17.99 -5.42
C VAL A 290 -1.95 -18.28 -4.24
N GLU A 291 -2.32 -19.54 -4.01
CA GLU A 291 -3.18 -19.92 -2.88
C GLU A 291 -2.47 -19.76 -1.52
N LEU A 292 -1.17 -20.03 -1.45
CA LEU A 292 -0.37 -19.77 -0.24
C LEU A 292 -0.30 -18.26 0.06
N CYS A 293 -0.04 -17.44 -0.96
CA CYS A 293 -0.07 -15.97 -0.81
C CYS A 293 -1.44 -15.48 -0.33
N LYS A 294 -2.53 -16.06 -0.86
CA LYS A 294 -3.90 -15.73 -0.44
C LYS A 294 -4.15 -16.06 1.02
N GLY A 295 -3.75 -17.25 1.47
CA GLY A 295 -3.89 -17.65 2.87
C GLY A 295 -3.14 -16.70 3.81
N MET A 296 -1.91 -16.32 3.45
CA MET A 296 -1.11 -15.39 4.24
C MET A 296 -1.64 -13.96 4.19
N MET A 297 -2.18 -13.51 3.07
CA MET A 297 -2.86 -12.22 2.95
C MET A 297 -4.09 -12.15 3.87
N ILE A 298 -4.93 -13.20 3.91
CA ILE A 298 -6.08 -13.27 4.80
C ILE A 298 -5.63 -13.19 6.27
N LEU A 299 -4.58 -13.92 6.65
CA LEU A 299 -4.02 -13.84 7.99
C LEU A 299 -3.55 -12.43 8.33
N ALA A 300 -2.81 -11.78 7.44
CA ALA A 300 -2.36 -10.40 7.61
C ALA A 300 -3.53 -9.42 7.72
N ALA A 301 -4.59 -9.60 6.92
CA ALA A 301 -5.78 -8.75 6.97
C ALA A 301 -6.53 -8.87 8.31
N ILE A 302 -6.69 -10.08 8.82
CA ILE A 302 -7.32 -10.32 10.13
C ILE A 302 -6.51 -9.70 11.26
N GLN A 303 -5.19 -9.81 11.21
CA GLN A 303 -4.31 -9.34 12.29
C GLN A 303 -3.93 -7.87 12.17
N ALA A 304 -4.20 -7.20 11.04
CA ALA A 304 -3.86 -5.78 10.84
C ALA A 304 -4.54 -4.85 11.86
N ASP A 305 -5.71 -5.23 12.36
CA ASP A 305 -6.45 -4.50 13.39
C ASP A 305 -6.23 -5.05 14.81
N SER A 306 -5.38 -6.08 14.99
CA SER A 306 -5.10 -6.63 16.31
C SER A 306 -4.45 -5.58 17.22
N ALA A 307 -4.96 -5.47 18.44
CA ALA A 307 -4.34 -4.68 19.52
C ALA A 307 -3.07 -5.35 20.05
N ASN A 308 -2.87 -6.64 19.78
CA ASN A 308 -1.67 -7.38 20.13
C ASN A 308 -0.58 -7.15 19.07
N ASP A 309 0.41 -6.34 19.41
CA ASP A 309 1.53 -6.02 18.52
C ASP A 309 2.30 -7.25 18.04
N LEU A 310 2.44 -8.28 18.88
CA LEU A 310 3.15 -9.50 18.52
C LEU A 310 2.40 -10.28 17.42
N GLU A 311 1.09 -10.45 17.58
CA GLU A 311 0.25 -11.12 16.59
C GLU A 311 0.25 -10.35 15.27
N ARG A 312 0.08 -9.02 15.32
CA ARG A 312 0.09 -8.16 14.13
C ARG A 312 1.43 -8.25 13.41
N LYS A 313 2.54 -8.01 14.13
CA LYS A 313 3.90 -7.99 13.56
C LYS A 313 4.30 -9.34 12.97
N SER A 314 3.96 -10.45 13.63
CA SER A 314 4.30 -11.79 13.13
C SER A 314 3.49 -12.16 11.87
N ALA A 315 2.18 -11.95 11.87
CA ALA A 315 1.33 -12.28 10.73
C ALA A 315 1.69 -11.46 9.48
N ILE A 316 1.90 -10.16 9.64
CA ILE A 316 2.24 -9.27 8.52
C ILE A 316 3.64 -9.57 7.98
N SER A 317 4.62 -9.83 8.87
CA SER A 317 5.97 -10.19 8.41
C SER A 317 5.96 -11.53 7.66
N ALA A 318 5.24 -12.54 8.15
CA ALA A 318 5.11 -13.82 7.46
C ALA A 318 4.42 -13.66 6.07
N ALA A 319 3.38 -12.82 5.99
CA ALA A 319 2.70 -12.56 4.72
C ALA A 319 3.60 -11.85 3.69
N LYS A 320 4.40 -10.87 4.11
CA LYS A 320 5.37 -10.19 3.25
C LYS A 320 6.47 -11.14 2.75
N VAL A 321 6.94 -12.06 3.58
CA VAL A 321 7.91 -13.08 3.18
C VAL A 321 7.30 -14.02 2.13
N GLN A 322 6.07 -14.51 2.35
CA GLN A 322 5.37 -15.36 1.38
C GLN A 322 5.12 -14.62 0.07
N LEU A 323 4.72 -13.34 0.12
CA LEU A 323 4.56 -12.52 -1.10
C LEU A 323 5.88 -12.42 -1.89
N GLN A 324 7.02 -12.28 -1.22
CA GLN A 324 8.31 -12.25 -1.90
C GLN A 324 8.63 -13.60 -2.53
N GLN A 325 8.48 -14.69 -1.81
CA GLN A 325 8.88 -16.04 -2.27
C GLN A 325 7.91 -16.57 -3.33
N GLY A 326 6.64 -16.72 -2.97
CA GLY A 326 5.62 -17.25 -3.86
C GLY A 326 5.29 -16.30 -5.01
N GLY A 327 5.17 -15.01 -4.71
CA GLY A 327 4.92 -13.98 -5.72
C GLY A 327 6.05 -13.92 -6.76
N TRP A 328 7.31 -14.02 -6.34
CA TRP A 328 8.45 -14.08 -7.25
C TRP A 328 8.38 -15.31 -8.16
N TYR A 329 8.08 -16.48 -7.60
CA TYR A 329 7.91 -17.70 -8.39
C TYR A 329 6.85 -17.54 -9.48
N VAL A 330 5.69 -16.98 -9.15
CA VAL A 330 4.61 -16.72 -10.12
C VAL A 330 5.05 -15.72 -11.20
N GLN A 331 5.71 -14.63 -10.82
CA GLN A 331 6.21 -13.61 -11.73
C GLN A 331 7.20 -14.19 -12.76
N GLU A 332 8.24 -14.89 -12.29
CA GLU A 332 9.26 -15.47 -13.17
C GLU A 332 8.67 -16.49 -14.15
N ASN A 333 7.82 -17.38 -13.63
CA ASN A 333 7.20 -18.41 -14.47
C ASN A 333 6.22 -17.82 -15.47
N SER A 334 5.49 -16.75 -15.13
CA SER A 334 4.63 -16.05 -16.10
C SER A 334 5.46 -15.49 -17.26
N VAL A 335 6.54 -14.76 -16.95
CA VAL A 335 7.44 -14.24 -18.00
C VAL A 335 8.04 -15.35 -18.83
N GLN A 336 8.52 -16.42 -18.20
CA GLN A 336 9.12 -17.57 -18.89
C GLN A 336 8.11 -18.27 -19.83
N LEU A 337 6.86 -18.44 -19.37
CA LEU A 337 5.82 -19.16 -20.13
C LEU A 337 5.27 -18.34 -21.28
N PHE A 338 5.23 -17.02 -21.18
CA PHE A 338 4.92 -16.11 -22.30
C PHE A 338 6.09 -16.01 -23.29
N GLY A 339 7.33 -16.19 -22.82
CA GLY A 339 8.55 -16.00 -23.61
C GLY A 339 8.82 -14.53 -23.92
N GLY A 340 9.54 -14.24 -25.00
CA GLY A 340 10.02 -12.89 -25.32
C GLY A 340 8.95 -11.79 -25.39
N ILE A 341 7.69 -12.12 -25.67
CA ILE A 341 6.60 -11.14 -25.73
C ILE A 341 6.26 -10.58 -24.33
N ALA A 342 6.53 -11.31 -23.25
CA ALA A 342 6.26 -10.87 -21.88
C ALA A 342 7.03 -9.62 -21.44
N ILE A 343 8.19 -9.38 -22.06
CA ILE A 343 9.04 -8.21 -21.75
C ILE A 343 8.71 -6.98 -22.60
N THR A 344 7.79 -7.12 -23.55
CA THR A 344 7.31 -6.01 -24.38
C THR A 344 6.16 -5.29 -23.65
N ASP A 345 5.94 -4.01 -23.99
CA ASP A 345 4.80 -3.25 -23.46
C ASP A 345 3.45 -3.62 -24.13
N GLU A 346 3.47 -4.55 -25.09
CA GLU A 346 2.27 -5.04 -25.74
C GLU A 346 1.46 -5.99 -24.85
N GLN A 347 2.14 -6.71 -23.94
CA GLN A 347 1.52 -7.66 -23.02
C GLN A 347 1.38 -7.09 -21.61
N ASP A 348 0.26 -7.43 -20.98
CA ASP A 348 -0.05 -6.95 -19.62
C ASP A 348 0.82 -7.63 -18.56
N VAL A 349 1.37 -8.83 -18.84
CA VAL A 349 2.24 -9.59 -17.92
C VAL A 349 3.38 -8.73 -17.36
N GLY A 350 4.02 -7.92 -18.20
CA GLY A 350 5.10 -7.04 -17.78
C GLY A 350 4.66 -5.92 -16.82
N LEU A 351 3.40 -5.48 -16.89
CA LEU A 351 2.84 -4.48 -15.98
C LEU A 351 2.64 -5.08 -14.60
N TYR A 352 1.97 -6.23 -14.50
CA TYR A 352 1.78 -6.96 -13.25
C TYR A 352 3.11 -7.36 -12.62
N PHE A 353 4.06 -7.87 -13.40
CA PHE A 353 5.41 -8.20 -12.94
C PHE A 353 6.05 -7.02 -12.20
N LYS A 354 6.05 -5.84 -12.81
CA LYS A 354 6.67 -4.64 -12.25
C LYS A 354 5.95 -4.16 -10.99
N ARG A 355 4.62 -4.20 -10.98
CA ARG A 355 3.84 -3.74 -9.82
C ARG A 355 4.02 -4.66 -8.63
N ILE A 356 3.89 -5.96 -8.78
CA ILE A 356 4.12 -6.94 -7.70
C ILE A 356 5.55 -6.75 -7.15
N ARG A 357 6.55 -6.53 -8.03
CA ARG A 357 7.93 -6.29 -7.58
C ARG A 357 8.07 -5.05 -6.70
N VAL A 358 7.34 -3.99 -7.02
CA VAL A 358 7.28 -2.79 -6.17
C VAL A 358 6.59 -3.09 -4.84
N LEU A 359 5.44 -3.76 -4.85
CA LEU A 359 4.70 -4.13 -3.64
C LEU A 359 5.50 -5.04 -2.70
N GLN A 360 6.35 -5.92 -3.23
CA GLN A 360 7.27 -6.75 -2.45
C GLN A 360 8.25 -5.91 -1.63
N GLY A 361 8.72 -4.78 -2.16
CA GLY A 361 9.66 -3.87 -1.48
C GLY A 361 9.01 -2.79 -0.61
N LEU A 362 7.71 -2.49 -0.81
CA LEU A 362 7.04 -1.48 0.01
C LEU A 362 6.90 -1.96 1.46
N PHE A 363 7.16 -1.06 2.41
CA PHE A 363 7.02 -1.28 3.85
C PHE A 363 7.89 -2.41 4.43
N GLY A 364 9.02 -2.72 3.81
CA GLY A 364 9.93 -3.79 4.15
C GLY A 364 9.99 -4.88 3.09
N ASP A 365 11.19 -5.32 2.73
CA ASP A 365 11.41 -6.49 1.89
C ASP A 365 11.42 -7.80 2.72
N ALA A 366 11.57 -8.94 2.06
CA ALA A 366 11.55 -10.24 2.74
C ALA A 366 12.66 -10.38 3.78
N ASP A 367 13.85 -9.90 3.51
CA ASP A 367 14.99 -10.03 4.42
C ASP A 367 14.77 -9.21 5.69
N TRP A 368 14.25 -7.98 5.54
CA TRP A 368 13.87 -7.15 6.67
C TRP A 368 12.74 -7.79 7.49
N HIS A 369 11.69 -8.32 6.83
CA HIS A 369 10.59 -8.99 7.51
C HIS A 369 10.99 -10.30 8.18
N LEU A 370 11.92 -11.08 7.61
CA LEU A 370 12.50 -12.26 8.26
C LEU A 370 13.28 -11.86 9.52
N GLY A 371 14.13 -10.82 9.43
CA GLY A 371 14.83 -10.27 10.58
C GLY A 371 13.88 -9.80 11.66
N ARG A 372 12.82 -9.05 11.30
CA ARG A 372 11.77 -8.61 12.22
C ARG A 372 11.06 -9.80 12.86
N TYR A 373 10.64 -10.80 12.08
CA TYR A 373 9.95 -11.99 12.58
C TYR A 373 10.81 -12.77 13.58
N SER A 374 12.09 -12.98 13.27
CA SER A 374 13.03 -13.70 14.13
C SER A 374 13.37 -12.96 15.42
N SER A 375 13.21 -11.64 15.47
CA SER A 375 13.43 -10.83 16.68
C SER A 375 12.22 -10.76 17.61
N LEU A 376 11.06 -11.32 17.21
CA LEU A 376 9.87 -11.35 18.05
C LEU A 376 10.04 -12.36 19.20
N PRO A 377 9.41 -12.09 20.37
CA PRO A 377 9.41 -13.02 21.51
C PRO A 377 8.93 -14.43 21.10
N GLY A 378 9.60 -15.46 21.58
CA GLY A 378 9.31 -16.87 21.27
C GLY A 378 10.35 -17.56 20.38
N PHE A 379 11.26 -16.79 19.76
CA PHE A 379 12.40 -17.34 19.01
C PHE A 379 13.70 -17.38 19.84
N GLU A 380 13.72 -16.80 21.02
CA GLU A 380 14.90 -16.71 21.87
C GLU A 380 15.47 -18.06 22.37
N GLY A 381 14.87 -19.17 22.01
CA GLY A 381 15.31 -20.52 22.41
C GLY A 381 15.83 -21.42 21.31
N ALA A 382 15.83 -21.00 20.04
CA ALA A 382 16.24 -21.84 18.91
C ALA A 382 17.72 -21.71 18.51
N ALA A 383 18.49 -20.88 19.22
CA ALA A 383 19.93 -20.67 18.97
C ALA A 383 20.76 -21.19 20.17
N ALA A 384 20.58 -22.47 20.53
CA ALA A 384 21.46 -23.20 21.46
C ALA A 384 21.98 -24.49 20.82
#